data_1378cdc691f625d7c6e03662b0e111ab
#
_entry.id   1378cdc691f625d7c6e03662b0e111ab
#
_cell.length_a   1.000
_cell.length_b   1.000
_cell.length_c   1.000
_cell.angle_alpha   90.00
_cell.angle_beta   90.00
_cell.angle_gamma   90.00
#
_symmetry.space_group_name_H-M   'P 1'
#
loop_
_entity.id
_entity.type
_entity.pdbx_description
1 polymer ?
#
loop_
_entity_poly.entity_id
_entity_poly.type
_entity_poly.pdbx_seq_one_letter_code
_entity_poly.pdbx_strand_id
1 'polypeptide(L)'
;MRLLACVLLVAALASPAAAETVSPPCAGEEFRQLDFWAGTWDLAWEGGKGENIITRDFNDCVIRENFSDLSPVTEGSLPFRGTSVSTYHVPTSLWRQTWVDNQGGYFALTGGPQADGTFVLTNARLSDTAPHLRMVFDNITPDSLTWRWQGSEDGVTWQDRWVITYTRRAAP
;
A
#
# COMPACT_ATOMS: atom_id res chain seq x y z
N MET A 1 66.07 -37.21 -42.13
CA MET A 1 65.31 -37.11 -40.91
C MET A 1 64.48 -35.85 -41.02
N ARG A 2 63.17 -35.98 -41.30
CA ARG A 2 62.23 -34.84 -41.38
C ARG A 2 61.38 -34.85 -40.08
N LEU A 3 61.57 -33.80 -39.27
CA LEU A 3 60.71 -33.56 -38.07
C LEU A 3 59.38 -32.96 -38.54
N LEU A 4 58.28 -33.68 -38.25
CA LEU A 4 56.92 -33.15 -38.33
C LEU A 4 56.61 -32.39 -37.02
N ALA A 5 56.34 -31.12 -37.12
CA ALA A 5 55.85 -30.31 -36.02
C ALA A 5 54.29 -30.41 -36.03
N CYS A 6 53.68 -31.03 -34.99
CA CYS A 6 52.25 -31.00 -34.76
C CYS A 6 51.87 -29.67 -34.10
N VAL A 7 51.10 -28.84 -34.78
CA VAL A 7 50.49 -27.64 -34.23
C VAL A 7 49.12 -28.06 -33.60
N LEU A 8 49.02 -28.00 -32.27
CA LEU A 8 47.79 -28.17 -31.53
C LEU A 8 46.99 -26.87 -31.56
N LEU A 9 45.88 -26.86 -32.29
CA LEU A 9 44.91 -25.76 -32.28
C LEU A 9 44.03 -25.90 -31.02
N VAL A 10 44.21 -25.02 -30.03
CA VAL A 10 43.32 -24.90 -28.87
C VAL A 10 42.13 -24.02 -29.25
N ALA A 11 40.98 -24.63 -29.49
CA ALA A 11 39.71 -23.90 -29.68
C ALA A 11 39.22 -23.39 -28.32
N ALA A 12 39.25 -22.08 -28.11
CA ALA A 12 38.64 -21.44 -26.96
C ALA A 12 37.13 -21.43 -27.14
N LEU A 13 36.41 -22.21 -26.36
CA LEU A 13 34.97 -22.16 -26.25
C LEU A 13 34.58 -20.90 -25.48
N ALA A 14 34.09 -19.87 -26.17
CA ALA A 14 33.47 -18.70 -25.55
C ALA A 14 32.11 -19.12 -25.01
N SER A 15 31.97 -19.14 -23.70
CA SER A 15 30.65 -19.28 -23.06
C SER A 15 29.80 -18.05 -23.35
N PRO A 16 28.53 -18.19 -23.78
CA PRO A 16 27.66 -17.05 -23.95
C PRO A 16 27.43 -16.39 -22.55
N ALA A 17 27.70 -15.11 -22.44
CA ALA A 17 27.32 -14.32 -21.28
C ALA A 17 25.82 -14.34 -21.17
N ALA A 18 25.30 -14.86 -20.04
CA ALA A 18 23.87 -14.77 -19.73
C ALA A 18 23.49 -13.28 -19.68
N ALA A 19 22.53 -12.87 -20.48
CA ALA A 19 21.98 -11.52 -20.39
C ALA A 19 21.35 -11.35 -19.00
N GLU A 20 21.82 -10.38 -18.24
CA GLU A 20 21.18 -9.98 -16.99
C GLU A 20 19.75 -9.53 -17.32
N THR A 21 18.76 -10.27 -16.85
CA THR A 21 17.36 -9.85 -16.94
C THR A 21 17.17 -8.71 -15.94
N VAL A 22 17.09 -7.48 -16.44
CA VAL A 22 16.73 -6.32 -15.60
C VAL A 22 15.30 -6.53 -15.13
N SER A 23 15.10 -6.72 -13.83
CA SER A 23 13.75 -6.77 -13.25
C SER A 23 13.03 -5.45 -13.49
N PRO A 24 11.74 -5.49 -13.87
CA PRO A 24 10.97 -4.27 -14.03
C PRO A 24 10.93 -3.48 -12.71
N PRO A 25 10.82 -2.14 -12.78
CA PRO A 25 10.62 -1.33 -11.58
C PRO A 25 9.45 -1.86 -10.74
N CYS A 26 9.59 -1.81 -9.42
CA CYS A 26 8.55 -2.20 -8.45
C CYS A 26 8.09 -3.68 -8.53
N ALA A 27 8.93 -4.57 -9.07
CA ALA A 27 8.64 -6.00 -9.14
C ALA A 27 8.94 -6.76 -7.84
N GLY A 28 9.62 -6.13 -6.88
CA GLY A 28 10.00 -6.75 -5.59
C GLY A 28 8.76 -7.07 -4.73
N GLU A 29 8.90 -8.08 -3.86
CA GLU A 29 7.81 -8.51 -2.96
C GLU A 29 7.36 -7.41 -2.00
N GLU A 30 8.26 -6.50 -1.64
CA GLU A 30 7.96 -5.34 -0.82
C GLU A 30 6.89 -4.42 -1.42
N PHE A 31 6.79 -4.36 -2.75
CA PHE A 31 5.73 -3.61 -3.44
C PHE A 31 4.39 -4.35 -3.46
N ARG A 32 4.39 -5.64 -3.06
CA ARG A 32 3.17 -6.47 -3.02
C ARG A 32 2.50 -6.48 -1.65
N GLN A 33 3.17 -5.96 -0.62
CA GLN A 33 2.70 -6.00 0.78
C GLN A 33 1.35 -5.31 1.02
N LEU A 34 0.92 -4.39 0.16
CA LEU A 34 -0.39 -3.71 0.23
C LEU A 34 -1.39 -4.24 -0.82
N ASP A 35 -1.05 -5.31 -1.53
CA ASP A 35 -1.88 -5.89 -2.60
C ASP A 35 -3.22 -6.43 -2.11
N PHE A 36 -3.31 -6.84 -0.84
CA PHE A 36 -4.55 -7.29 -0.22
C PHE A 36 -5.66 -6.24 -0.31
N TRP A 37 -5.28 -4.96 -0.37
CA TRP A 37 -6.21 -3.84 -0.40
C TRP A 37 -6.70 -3.50 -1.81
N ALA A 38 -5.98 -3.86 -2.89
CA ALA A 38 -6.39 -3.58 -4.26
C ALA A 38 -7.74 -4.23 -4.61
N GLY A 39 -8.64 -3.47 -5.24
CA GLY A 39 -9.98 -3.92 -5.65
C GLY A 39 -11.09 -2.92 -5.34
N THR A 40 -12.33 -3.35 -5.52
CA THR A 40 -13.52 -2.57 -5.17
C THR A 40 -14.16 -3.14 -3.90
N TRP A 41 -14.51 -2.26 -2.97
CA TRP A 41 -14.97 -2.63 -1.65
C TRP A 41 -16.27 -1.94 -1.30
N ASP A 42 -17.21 -2.72 -0.74
CA ASP A 42 -18.34 -2.19 0.00
C ASP A 42 -17.92 -1.96 1.45
N LEU A 43 -18.23 -0.80 1.98
CA LEU A 43 -17.83 -0.35 3.31
C LEU A 43 -19.01 -0.22 4.24
N ALA A 44 -18.83 -0.61 5.51
CA ALA A 44 -19.81 -0.41 6.56
C ALA A 44 -19.12 0.05 7.86
N TRP A 45 -19.76 1.01 8.54
CA TRP A 45 -19.37 1.48 9.88
C TRP A 45 -20.61 1.86 10.69
N GLU A 46 -20.44 2.13 11.96
CA GLU A 46 -21.56 2.58 12.81
C GLU A 46 -22.20 3.84 12.23
N GLY A 47 -23.46 3.73 11.85
CA GLY A 47 -24.25 4.83 11.30
C GLY A 47 -24.01 5.16 9.83
N GLY A 48 -23.16 4.39 9.10
CA GLY A 48 -22.88 4.72 7.71
C GLY A 48 -22.39 3.56 6.85
N LYS A 49 -22.26 3.87 5.55
CA LYS A 49 -21.76 2.97 4.52
C LYS A 49 -21.04 3.73 3.43
N GLY A 50 -20.20 3.06 2.69
CA GLY A 50 -19.43 3.68 1.60
C GLY A 50 -18.94 2.69 0.56
N GLU A 51 -18.11 3.23 -0.31
CA GLU A 51 -17.37 2.48 -1.32
C GLU A 51 -15.91 2.93 -1.30
N ASN A 52 -15.02 1.98 -1.52
CA ASN A 52 -13.62 2.32 -1.76
C ASN A 52 -13.11 1.58 -2.99
N ILE A 53 -12.53 2.31 -3.93
CA ILE A 53 -11.95 1.76 -5.16
C ILE A 53 -10.45 1.93 -5.07
N ILE A 54 -9.74 0.80 -5.03
CA ILE A 54 -8.28 0.75 -4.90
C ILE A 54 -7.69 0.20 -6.18
N THR A 55 -6.86 1.00 -6.84
CA THR A 55 -6.19 0.62 -8.09
C THR A 55 -4.68 0.55 -7.92
N ARG A 56 -4.04 -0.18 -8.83
CA ARG A 56 -2.59 -0.18 -9.01
C ARG A 56 -2.25 0.65 -10.23
N ASP A 57 -1.41 1.65 -10.03
CA ASP A 57 -1.00 2.58 -11.06
C ASP A 57 0.51 2.51 -11.31
N PHE A 58 0.98 3.06 -12.43
CA PHE A 58 2.39 3.20 -12.78
C PHE A 58 3.17 1.89 -12.73
N ASN A 59 2.69 0.85 -13.44
CA ASN A 59 3.28 -0.49 -13.45
C ASN A 59 3.40 -1.09 -12.04
N ASP A 60 2.31 -0.99 -11.28
CA ASP A 60 2.16 -1.51 -9.91
C ASP A 60 3.09 -0.87 -8.85
N CYS A 61 3.71 0.27 -9.16
CA CYS A 61 4.52 1.02 -8.20
C CYS A 61 3.70 1.81 -7.19
N VAL A 62 2.43 2.10 -7.50
CA VAL A 62 1.55 2.98 -6.74
C VAL A 62 0.21 2.30 -6.48
N ILE A 63 -0.27 2.39 -5.26
CA ILE A 63 -1.64 2.07 -4.88
C ILE A 63 -2.39 3.40 -4.76
N ARG A 64 -3.48 3.53 -5.50
CA ARG A 64 -4.39 4.69 -5.44
C ARG A 64 -5.70 4.29 -4.82
N GLU A 65 -6.16 5.08 -3.89
CA GLU A 65 -7.45 4.96 -3.24
C GLU A 65 -8.41 6.06 -3.68
N ASN A 66 -9.69 5.69 -3.87
CA ASN A 66 -10.79 6.61 -4.06
C ASN A 66 -11.94 6.20 -3.15
N PHE A 67 -12.07 6.88 -2.03
CA PHE A 67 -13.09 6.67 -1.01
C PHE A 67 -14.31 7.56 -1.26
N SER A 68 -15.51 6.99 -1.06
CA SER A 68 -16.78 7.72 -1.10
C SER A 68 -17.69 7.26 0.03
N ASP A 69 -18.12 8.20 0.87
CA ASP A 69 -19.22 7.99 1.79
C ASP A 69 -20.55 7.99 0.99
N LEU A 70 -21.32 6.93 1.13
CA LEU A 70 -22.63 6.72 0.49
C LEU A 70 -23.78 6.78 1.51
N SER A 71 -23.50 7.23 2.72
CA SER A 71 -24.52 7.46 3.73
C SER A 71 -25.45 8.62 3.32
N PRO A 72 -26.69 8.63 3.78
CA PRO A 72 -27.58 9.77 3.58
C PRO A 72 -26.94 11.07 4.11
N VAL A 73 -26.94 12.10 3.30
CA VAL A 73 -26.43 13.42 3.71
C VAL A 73 -27.61 14.31 4.13
N THR A 74 -27.35 15.24 5.06
CA THR A 74 -28.29 16.31 5.42
C THR A 74 -28.42 17.29 4.25
N GLU A 75 -29.58 17.89 4.11
CA GLU A 75 -29.80 18.93 3.07
C GLU A 75 -28.74 20.03 3.18
N GLY A 76 -28.12 20.36 2.04
CA GLY A 76 -27.02 21.33 1.95
C GLY A 76 -25.62 20.81 2.28
N SER A 77 -25.48 19.56 2.69
CA SER A 77 -24.18 18.91 2.91
C SER A 77 -23.70 18.15 1.66
N LEU A 78 -22.40 18.01 1.52
CA LEU A 78 -21.78 17.15 0.50
C LEU A 78 -21.34 15.82 1.13
N PRO A 79 -21.43 14.68 0.38
CA PRO A 79 -20.87 13.41 0.83
C PRO A 79 -19.37 13.56 1.10
N PHE A 80 -18.87 12.90 2.15
CA PHE A 80 -17.43 12.84 2.40
C PHE A 80 -16.74 12.02 1.32
N ARG A 81 -15.67 12.55 0.75
CA ARG A 81 -14.85 11.91 -0.26
C ARG A 81 -13.40 12.22 -0.03
N GLY A 82 -12.56 11.22 -0.26
CA GLY A 82 -11.13 11.40 -0.18
C GLY A 82 -10.39 10.48 -1.14
N THR A 83 -9.12 10.77 -1.31
CA THR A 83 -8.22 9.95 -2.13
C THR A 83 -6.87 9.86 -1.47
N SER A 84 -6.19 8.74 -1.67
CA SER A 84 -4.80 8.60 -1.28
C SER A 84 -3.94 8.03 -2.39
N VAL A 85 -2.63 8.27 -2.26
CA VAL A 85 -1.58 7.68 -3.09
C VAL A 85 -0.56 7.07 -2.17
N SER A 86 -0.30 5.77 -2.35
CA SER A 86 0.65 4.99 -1.55
C SER A 86 1.72 4.38 -2.42
N THR A 87 2.97 4.38 -1.95
CA THR A 87 4.09 3.70 -2.60
C THR A 87 5.08 3.17 -1.58
N TYR A 88 5.77 2.08 -1.91
CA TYR A 88 6.90 1.62 -1.13
C TYR A 88 8.14 2.46 -1.45
N HIS A 89 8.71 3.10 -0.44
CA HIS A 89 9.88 3.96 -0.59
C HIS A 89 11.16 3.18 -0.28
N VAL A 90 11.80 2.66 -1.31
CA VAL A 90 12.99 1.80 -1.22
C VAL A 90 14.09 2.35 -0.29
N PRO A 91 14.49 3.64 -0.36
CA PRO A 91 15.57 4.15 0.49
C PRO A 91 15.30 4.07 1.99
N THR A 92 14.04 4.03 2.42
CA THR A 92 13.66 3.92 3.84
C THR A 92 13.04 2.58 4.21
N SER A 93 12.81 1.70 3.21
CA SER A 93 12.14 0.41 3.37
C SER A 93 10.78 0.53 4.06
N LEU A 94 10.03 1.57 3.73
CA LEU A 94 8.73 1.88 4.32
C LEU A 94 7.70 2.26 3.24
N TRP A 95 6.46 1.89 3.47
CA TRP A 95 5.33 2.46 2.75
C TRP A 95 5.10 3.91 3.16
N ARG A 96 4.75 4.74 2.18
CA ARG A 96 4.36 6.13 2.35
C ARG A 96 3.03 6.37 1.68
N GLN A 97 2.14 7.06 2.37
CA GLN A 97 0.83 7.43 1.85
C GLN A 97 0.57 8.91 2.09
N THR A 98 -0.03 9.55 1.11
CA THR A 98 -0.64 10.87 1.26
C THR A 98 -2.14 10.75 1.05
N TRP A 99 -2.92 11.20 2.04
CA TRP A 99 -4.37 11.33 1.96
C TRP A 99 -4.77 12.78 1.85
N VAL A 100 -5.79 13.05 1.02
CA VAL A 100 -6.49 14.33 0.95
C VAL A 100 -8.00 14.09 0.80
N ASP A 101 -8.82 15.04 1.27
CA ASP A 101 -10.27 14.93 1.22
C ASP A 101 -10.96 16.26 0.93
N ASN A 102 -12.28 16.21 0.69
CA ASN A 102 -13.11 17.36 0.36
C ASN A 102 -13.51 18.23 1.56
N GLN A 103 -12.95 17.95 2.75
CA GLN A 103 -13.07 18.79 3.94
C GLN A 103 -11.77 19.52 4.28
N GLY A 104 -10.75 19.42 3.39
CA GLY A 104 -9.44 20.02 3.59
C GLY A 104 -8.51 19.18 4.46
N GLY A 105 -8.84 17.91 4.70
CA GLY A 105 -7.97 16.97 5.40
C GLY A 105 -6.72 16.66 4.60
N TYR A 106 -5.60 16.51 5.32
CA TYR A 106 -4.31 16.09 4.77
C TYR A 106 -3.57 15.24 5.80
N PHE A 107 -3.17 14.04 5.39
CA PHE A 107 -2.35 13.15 6.23
C PHE A 107 -1.16 12.62 5.43
N ALA A 108 0.02 12.71 6.04
CA ALA A 108 1.25 12.09 5.55
C ALA A 108 1.58 10.89 6.42
N LEU A 109 1.37 9.69 5.89
CA LEU A 109 1.45 8.45 6.63
C LEU A 109 2.68 7.64 6.22
N THR A 110 3.27 6.93 7.19
CA THR A 110 4.45 6.10 6.94
C THR A 110 4.38 4.84 7.80
N GLY A 111 4.76 3.68 7.24
CA GLY A 111 4.79 2.42 7.98
C GLY A 111 4.89 1.20 7.09
N GLY A 112 4.16 0.14 7.41
CA GLY A 112 4.18 -1.12 6.67
C GLY A 112 3.62 -2.30 7.47
N PRO A 113 3.88 -3.54 7.01
CA PRO A 113 3.42 -4.75 7.67
C PRO A 113 4.07 -4.93 9.04
N GLN A 114 3.31 -5.50 9.98
CA GLN A 114 3.73 -5.80 11.33
C GLN A 114 3.86 -7.32 11.54
N ALA A 115 4.60 -7.71 12.58
CA ALA A 115 4.82 -9.13 12.90
C ALA A 115 3.54 -9.89 13.31
N ASP A 116 2.52 -9.17 13.76
CA ASP A 116 1.21 -9.71 14.14
C ASP A 116 0.22 -9.88 12.97
N GLY A 117 0.68 -9.59 11.74
CA GLY A 117 -0.11 -9.70 10.53
C GLY A 117 -0.97 -8.46 10.21
N THR A 118 -0.90 -7.42 11.03
CA THR A 118 -1.53 -6.13 10.71
C THR A 118 -0.67 -5.32 9.74
N PHE A 119 -1.27 -4.33 9.07
CA PHE A 119 -0.55 -3.33 8.30
C PHE A 119 -0.85 -1.95 8.90
N VAL A 120 0.19 -1.24 9.32
CA VAL A 120 0.05 0.02 10.08
C VAL A 120 0.75 1.16 9.37
N LEU A 121 0.05 2.28 9.21
CA LEU A 121 0.61 3.54 8.74
C LEU A 121 0.36 4.63 9.79
N THR A 122 1.43 5.25 10.28
CA THR A 122 1.39 6.31 11.30
C THR A 122 1.52 7.68 10.64
N ASN A 123 0.67 8.61 11.03
CA ASN A 123 0.70 9.99 10.54
C ASN A 123 1.87 10.78 11.11
N ALA A 124 2.50 11.60 10.28
CA ALA A 124 3.46 12.59 10.74
C ALA A 124 2.77 13.61 11.66
N ARG A 125 3.29 13.82 12.87
CA ARG A 125 2.75 14.80 13.81
C ARG A 125 3.02 16.21 13.30
N LEU A 126 2.03 17.07 13.41
CA LEU A 126 2.15 18.48 13.01
C LEU A 126 2.88 19.32 14.08
N SER A 127 2.88 18.87 15.33
CA SER A 127 3.59 19.50 16.45
C SER A 127 3.81 18.47 17.58
N ASP A 128 4.62 18.82 18.57
CA ASP A 128 4.87 17.95 19.74
C ASP A 128 3.63 17.75 20.62
N THR A 129 2.66 18.66 20.53
CA THR A 129 1.38 18.58 21.25
C THR A 129 0.25 17.95 20.46
N ALA A 130 0.45 17.69 19.16
CA ALA A 130 -0.56 17.01 18.35
C ALA A 130 -0.68 15.54 18.77
N PRO A 131 -1.89 14.96 18.78
CA PRO A 131 -2.07 13.54 19.09
C PRO A 131 -1.37 12.67 18.07
N HIS A 132 -0.97 11.47 18.47
CA HIS A 132 -0.54 10.44 17.55
C HIS A 132 -1.76 9.87 16.84
N LEU A 133 -1.67 9.72 15.53
CA LEU A 133 -2.72 9.16 14.69
C LEU A 133 -2.14 8.04 13.85
N ARG A 134 -2.91 6.97 13.65
CA ARG A 134 -2.51 5.88 12.77
C ARG A 134 -3.70 5.23 12.08
N MET A 135 -3.42 4.65 10.95
CA MET A 135 -4.30 3.74 10.21
C MET A 135 -3.83 2.32 10.45
N VAL A 136 -4.76 1.41 10.72
CA VAL A 136 -4.48 -0.02 10.92
C VAL A 136 -5.41 -0.83 10.03
N PHE A 137 -4.84 -1.77 9.28
CA PHE A 137 -5.58 -2.83 8.63
C PHE A 137 -5.39 -4.10 9.43
N ASP A 138 -6.47 -4.71 9.87
CA ASP A 138 -6.48 -5.98 10.59
C ASP A 138 -7.52 -6.96 10.02
N ASN A 139 -7.56 -8.20 10.54
CA ASN A 139 -8.48 -9.25 10.08
C ASN A 139 -8.46 -9.44 8.55
N ILE A 140 -7.28 -9.31 7.95
CA ILE A 140 -7.10 -9.31 6.50
C ILE A 140 -7.35 -10.71 5.94
N THR A 141 -8.32 -10.83 5.04
CA THR A 141 -8.63 -12.01 4.24
C THR A 141 -8.72 -11.64 2.75
N PRO A 142 -8.84 -12.59 1.82
CA PRO A 142 -9.06 -12.24 0.41
C PRO A 142 -10.31 -11.39 0.16
N ASP A 143 -11.38 -11.59 0.97
CA ASP A 143 -12.70 -11.01 0.71
C ASP A 143 -13.15 -9.99 1.75
N SER A 144 -12.39 -9.81 2.83
CA SER A 144 -12.73 -8.86 3.89
C SER A 144 -11.51 -8.35 4.64
N LEU A 145 -11.66 -7.18 5.25
CA LEU A 145 -10.70 -6.65 6.22
C LEU A 145 -11.40 -5.66 7.14
N THR A 146 -10.75 -5.34 8.25
CA THR A 146 -11.14 -4.23 9.14
C THR A 146 -10.11 -3.11 8.98
N TRP A 147 -10.58 -1.89 8.75
CA TRP A 147 -9.77 -0.69 8.76
C TRP A 147 -10.10 0.14 10.00
N ARG A 148 -9.06 0.66 10.67
CA ARG A 148 -9.20 1.50 11.86
C ARG A 148 -8.43 2.78 11.74
N TRP A 149 -9.08 3.89 12.06
CA TRP A 149 -8.40 5.13 12.37
C TRP A 149 -8.28 5.25 13.87
N GLN A 150 -7.05 5.33 14.37
CA GLN A 150 -6.77 5.32 15.80
C GLN A 150 -6.05 6.59 16.23
N GLY A 151 -6.31 7.01 17.47
CA GLY A 151 -5.63 8.09 18.12
C GLY A 151 -5.00 7.69 19.45
N SER A 152 -3.90 8.35 19.82
CA SER A 152 -3.21 8.15 21.07
C SER A 152 -2.61 9.48 21.56
N GLU A 153 -2.66 9.72 22.87
CA GLU A 153 -1.99 10.87 23.50
C GLU A 153 -0.51 10.57 23.80
N ASP A 154 -0.21 9.31 24.10
CA ASP A 154 1.12 8.86 24.56
C ASP A 154 1.92 8.08 23.48
N GLY A 155 1.29 7.77 22.36
CA GLY A 155 1.86 6.93 21.29
C GLY A 155 1.93 5.44 21.63
N VAL A 156 1.40 5.02 22.78
CA VAL A 156 1.42 3.63 23.28
C VAL A 156 0.01 3.08 23.42
N THR A 157 -0.88 3.82 24.05
CA THR A 157 -2.28 3.44 24.27
C THR A 157 -3.15 4.00 23.16
N TRP A 158 -3.74 3.12 22.33
CA TRP A 158 -4.48 3.50 21.15
C TRP A 158 -5.97 3.29 21.31
N GLN A 159 -6.77 4.24 20.81
CA GLN A 159 -8.23 4.21 20.82
C GLN A 159 -8.75 4.33 19.39
N ASP A 160 -9.74 3.50 19.05
CA ASP A 160 -10.45 3.59 17.80
C ASP A 160 -11.27 4.88 17.75
N ARG A 161 -11.08 5.67 16.71
CA ARG A 161 -11.86 6.86 16.38
C ARG A 161 -12.85 6.58 15.27
N TRP A 162 -12.50 5.65 14.39
CA TRP A 162 -13.36 5.19 13.30
C TRP A 162 -12.96 3.75 12.94
N VAL A 163 -13.95 2.89 12.78
CA VAL A 163 -13.78 1.48 12.41
C VAL A 163 -14.66 1.20 11.21
N ILE A 164 -14.07 0.68 10.15
CA ILE A 164 -14.75 0.34 8.90
C ILE A 164 -14.53 -1.13 8.59
N THR A 165 -15.62 -1.85 8.37
CA THR A 165 -15.57 -3.20 7.78
C THR A 165 -15.59 -3.09 6.27
N TYR A 166 -14.63 -3.72 5.63
CA TYR A 166 -14.50 -3.83 4.18
C TYR A 166 -14.99 -5.21 3.74
N THR A 167 -15.87 -5.26 2.76
CA THR A 167 -16.28 -6.49 2.07
C THR A 167 -15.98 -6.33 0.58
N ARG A 168 -15.21 -7.26 0.02
CA ARG A 168 -14.81 -7.20 -1.39
C ARG A 168 -16.03 -7.37 -2.30
N ARG A 169 -16.18 -6.47 -3.24
CA ARG A 169 -17.19 -6.61 -4.28
C ARG A 169 -16.70 -7.63 -5.31
N ALA A 170 -17.52 -8.63 -5.62
CA ALA A 170 -17.20 -9.58 -6.68
C ALA A 170 -16.99 -8.84 -8.01
N ALA A 171 -16.00 -9.27 -8.79
CA ALA A 171 -15.85 -8.79 -10.17
C ALA A 171 -17.11 -9.15 -10.98
N PRO A 172 -17.61 -8.26 -11.85
CA PRO A 172 -18.77 -8.51 -12.69
C PRO A 172 -18.53 -9.62 -13.70
#